data_c047cf4e6ffc5204fd03b81ef9dccaf5
#
_entry.id   c047cf4e6ffc5204fd03b81ef9dccaf5
#
_cell.length_a   1.000
_cell.length_b   1.000
_cell.length_c   1.000
_cell.angle_alpha   90.00
_cell.angle_beta   90.00
_cell.angle_gamma   90.00
#
_symmetry.space_group_name_H-M   'P 1'
#
loop_
_entity.id
_entity.type
_entity.pdbx_description
1 polymer ?
#
loop_
_entity_poly.entity_id
_entity_poly.type
_entity_poly.pdbx_seq_one_letter_code
_entity_poly.pdbx_strand_id
1 'polypeptide(L)'
;MKNLFSNSITPSLVVAAGLAIASSFSPASAASVTFNVSSALSNDSTPASVNLTLDDTAAGAGKVQFKVNVVRNPNIADIRGVFFNILDNSLLRDLKITGANVTQFAATGSINRLGQGNNINPGGPFEIGVEIGQQGLGRQGIDDIQSTTFTVAHSSQALTLAQFSNQNFGLRLQSVGLPGSNRNGSSKLGGTAPGSSQPVPEPSTIVATGLFALGVILWKKKAIVQG
;
A
#
# COMPACT_ATOMS: atom_id res chain seq x y z
N MET A 1 -42.88 -3.87 80.55
CA MET A 1 -41.56 -4.34 80.10
C MET A 1 -41.63 -4.46 78.57
N LYS A 2 -41.04 -3.50 77.85
CA LYS A 2 -41.02 -3.45 76.38
C LYS A 2 -39.59 -3.54 75.93
N ASN A 3 -39.21 -4.59 75.26
CA ASN A 3 -37.91 -4.75 74.60
C ASN A 3 -38.03 -4.27 73.18
N LEU A 4 -37.32 -3.21 72.87
CA LEU A 4 -37.14 -2.71 71.51
C LEU A 4 -35.85 -3.33 70.93
N PHE A 5 -36.03 -4.19 69.92
CA PHE A 5 -34.90 -4.65 69.11
C PHE A 5 -34.62 -3.63 68.00
N SER A 6 -33.47 -3.02 68.06
CA SER A 6 -32.96 -2.15 67.00
C SER A 6 -32.26 -3.04 65.96
N ASN A 7 -32.84 -3.15 64.78
CA ASN A 7 -32.23 -3.77 63.64
C ASN A 7 -31.39 -2.71 62.88
N SER A 8 -30.09 -2.75 63.03
CA SER A 8 -29.19 -1.97 62.18
C SER A 8 -28.94 -2.67 60.84
N ILE A 9 -29.51 -2.10 59.80
CA ILE A 9 -29.26 -2.52 58.42
C ILE A 9 -27.95 -1.84 57.94
N THR A 10 -26.87 -2.60 57.76
CA THR A 10 -25.68 -2.12 57.10
C THR A 10 -25.85 -2.17 55.59
N PRO A 11 -25.69 -1.06 54.87
CA PRO A 11 -25.76 -1.10 53.43
C PRO A 11 -24.45 -1.67 52.89
N SER A 12 -24.52 -2.82 52.22
CA SER A 12 -23.41 -3.41 51.48
C SER A 12 -23.18 -2.58 50.20
N LEU A 13 -22.07 -1.85 50.19
CA LEU A 13 -21.63 -1.12 49.00
C LEU A 13 -21.03 -2.12 47.98
N VAL A 14 -21.81 -2.47 46.97
CA VAL A 14 -21.30 -3.26 45.82
C VAL A 14 -20.55 -2.31 44.92
N VAL A 15 -19.24 -2.32 44.99
CA VAL A 15 -18.34 -1.63 44.04
C VAL A 15 -18.28 -2.49 42.79
N ALA A 16 -19.06 -2.16 41.77
CA ALA A 16 -18.92 -2.71 40.42
C ALA A 16 -17.64 -2.13 39.78
N ALA A 17 -16.54 -2.87 39.83
CA ALA A 17 -15.35 -2.56 39.08
C ALA A 17 -15.61 -2.83 37.58
N GLY A 18 -16.04 -1.80 36.85
CA GLY A 18 -16.13 -1.81 35.41
C GLY A 18 -14.73 -1.93 34.80
N LEU A 19 -14.36 -3.10 34.31
CA LEU A 19 -13.15 -3.31 33.52
C LEU A 19 -13.38 -2.70 32.14
N ALA A 20 -13.02 -1.43 31.97
CA ALA A 20 -12.93 -0.82 30.65
C ALA A 20 -11.74 -1.46 29.92
N ILE A 21 -12.01 -2.46 29.09
CA ILE A 21 -11.08 -2.95 28.10
C ILE A 21 -10.97 -1.83 27.05
N ALA A 22 -10.03 -0.92 27.24
CA ALA A 22 -9.58 -0.04 26.18
C ALA A 22 -8.88 -0.94 25.16
N SER A 23 -9.63 -1.41 24.17
CA SER A 23 -9.04 -1.96 22.96
C SER A 23 -8.22 -0.84 22.34
N SER A 24 -6.90 -0.93 22.52
CA SER A 24 -5.96 -0.06 21.83
C SER A 24 -6.05 -0.41 20.34
N PHE A 25 -6.94 0.28 19.63
CA PHE A 25 -6.84 0.37 18.19
C PHE A 25 -5.55 1.14 17.93
N SER A 26 -4.46 0.42 17.66
CA SER A 26 -3.31 1.07 17.05
C SER A 26 -3.80 1.66 15.75
N PRO A 27 -3.74 2.98 15.54
CA PRO A 27 -4.07 3.54 14.25
C PRO A 27 -3.22 2.81 13.22
N ALA A 28 -3.82 2.33 12.14
CA ALA A 28 -3.08 1.81 11.02
C ALA A 28 -2.09 2.92 10.62
N SER A 29 -0.80 2.69 10.83
CA SER A 29 0.22 3.66 10.45
C SER A 29 0.18 3.73 8.93
N ALA A 30 -0.07 4.93 8.43
CA ALA A 30 0.07 5.24 7.02
C ALA A 30 1.43 4.78 6.54
N ALA A 31 1.46 3.87 5.59
CA ALA A 31 2.70 3.36 5.06
C ALA A 31 2.77 3.64 3.57
N SER A 32 3.94 4.09 3.14
CA SER A 32 4.29 4.26 1.74
C SER A 32 5.65 3.63 1.51
N VAL A 33 5.81 2.91 0.42
CA VAL A 33 7.08 2.31 0.00
C VAL A 33 7.40 2.73 -1.42
N THR A 34 8.63 3.22 -1.62
CA THR A 34 9.15 3.56 -2.95
C THR A 34 10.36 2.70 -3.28
N PHE A 35 10.37 2.14 -4.47
CA PHE A 35 11.49 1.34 -4.97
C PHE A 35 11.70 1.59 -6.46
N ASN A 36 12.90 1.24 -6.92
CA ASN A 36 13.29 1.41 -8.32
C ASN A 36 13.12 0.09 -9.08
N VAL A 37 12.58 0.18 -10.29
CA VAL A 37 12.44 -0.92 -11.25
C VAL A 37 13.29 -0.57 -12.47
N SER A 38 14.43 -1.25 -12.63
CA SER A 38 15.42 -0.93 -13.66
C SER A 38 16.14 -2.13 -14.24
N SER A 39 15.93 -3.34 -13.70
CA SER A 39 16.55 -4.55 -14.23
C SER A 39 15.94 -4.93 -15.57
N ALA A 40 16.76 -4.99 -16.61
CA ALA A 40 16.30 -5.40 -17.94
C ALA A 40 15.82 -6.87 -17.93
N LEU A 41 14.60 -7.11 -18.38
CA LEU A 41 14.01 -8.45 -18.53
C LEU A 41 14.28 -9.06 -19.92
N SER A 42 14.80 -8.26 -20.87
CA SER A 42 15.18 -8.72 -22.19
C SER A 42 16.46 -8.01 -22.65
N ASN A 43 17.24 -8.69 -23.50
CA ASN A 43 18.53 -8.19 -23.99
C ASN A 43 18.39 -7.00 -24.96
N ASP A 44 17.21 -6.78 -25.53
CA ASP A 44 16.88 -5.68 -26.43
C ASP A 44 16.33 -4.43 -25.71
N SER A 45 16.35 -4.42 -24.39
CA SER A 45 15.88 -3.29 -23.60
C SER A 45 16.80 -2.08 -23.73
N THR A 46 16.25 -0.94 -24.12
CA THR A 46 16.94 0.34 -24.03
C THR A 46 17.01 0.76 -22.55
N PRO A 47 18.16 1.23 -22.04
CA PRO A 47 18.30 1.60 -20.64
C PRO A 47 17.24 2.62 -20.20
N ALA A 48 16.52 2.28 -19.16
CA ALA A 48 15.48 3.10 -18.53
C ALA A 48 15.33 2.72 -17.05
N SER A 49 14.68 3.58 -16.29
CA SER A 49 14.45 3.34 -14.86
C SER A 49 13.13 3.99 -14.45
N VAL A 50 12.43 3.34 -13.53
CA VAL A 50 11.14 3.80 -13.03
C VAL A 50 11.11 3.72 -11.52
N ASN A 51 10.68 4.78 -10.85
CA ASN A 51 10.31 4.74 -9.45
C ASN A 51 8.85 4.35 -9.31
N LEU A 52 8.60 3.32 -8.54
CA LEU A 52 7.27 2.85 -8.19
C LEU A 52 7.03 3.12 -6.70
N THR A 53 5.98 3.87 -6.39
CA THR A 53 5.53 4.12 -5.03
C THR A 53 4.20 3.44 -4.80
N LEU A 54 4.09 2.67 -3.74
CA LEU A 54 2.86 2.07 -3.24
C LEU A 54 2.50 2.78 -1.93
N ASP A 55 1.23 3.17 -1.79
CA ASP A 55 0.73 3.91 -0.63
C ASP A 55 -0.67 3.41 -0.27
N ASP A 56 -0.85 2.90 0.95
CA ASP A 56 -2.13 2.33 1.40
C ASP A 56 -3.03 3.33 2.12
N THR A 57 -2.67 4.61 2.09
CA THR A 57 -3.46 5.70 2.69
C THR A 57 -3.93 6.73 1.66
N ALA A 58 -3.14 6.98 0.63
CA ALA A 58 -3.44 8.01 -0.37
C ALA A 58 -4.75 7.79 -1.13
N ALA A 59 -5.21 6.54 -1.27
CA ALA A 59 -6.46 6.20 -1.95
C ALA A 59 -7.64 5.92 -0.99
N GLY A 60 -7.44 6.12 0.32
CA GLY A 60 -8.40 5.79 1.36
C GLY A 60 -8.27 4.34 1.87
N ALA A 61 -8.87 4.08 3.01
CA ALA A 61 -8.74 2.81 3.72
C ALA A 61 -9.07 1.59 2.86
N GLY A 62 -8.26 0.55 2.96
CA GLY A 62 -8.45 -0.71 2.25
C GLY A 62 -8.13 -0.68 0.76
N LYS A 63 -7.44 0.36 0.29
CA LYS A 63 -6.99 0.51 -1.09
C LYS A 63 -5.51 0.85 -1.11
N VAL A 64 -4.82 0.48 -2.19
CA VAL A 64 -3.41 0.83 -2.40
C VAL A 64 -3.29 1.66 -3.66
N GLN A 65 -2.70 2.85 -3.52
CA GLN A 65 -2.35 3.70 -4.64
C GLN A 65 -0.97 3.31 -5.17
N PHE A 66 -0.88 3.21 -6.48
CA PHE A 66 0.35 3.00 -7.23
C PHE A 66 0.68 4.29 -7.96
N LYS A 67 1.86 4.85 -7.70
CA LYS A 67 2.41 5.97 -8.45
C LYS A 67 3.65 5.49 -9.20
N VAL A 68 3.63 5.65 -10.50
CA VAL A 68 4.66 5.18 -11.43
C VAL A 68 5.30 6.39 -12.09
N ASN A 69 6.61 6.58 -11.93
CA ASN A 69 7.34 7.72 -12.51
C ASN A 69 8.59 7.25 -13.23
N VAL A 70 8.71 7.58 -14.50
CA VAL A 70 9.96 7.40 -15.26
C VAL A 70 11.04 8.32 -14.69
N VAL A 71 12.17 7.72 -14.34
CA VAL A 71 13.35 8.49 -13.91
C VAL A 71 14.11 8.94 -15.13
N ARG A 72 14.20 10.24 -15.33
CA ARG A 72 14.99 10.84 -16.42
C ARG A 72 16.48 10.73 -16.14
N ASN A 73 17.15 9.72 -16.74
CA ASN A 73 18.60 9.49 -16.57
C ASN A 73 19.21 8.59 -17.66
N PRO A 74 19.70 9.08 -18.78
CA PRO A 74 19.30 10.34 -19.45
C PRO A 74 17.97 10.18 -20.21
N ASN A 75 17.50 8.94 -20.41
CA ASN A 75 16.34 8.60 -21.21
C ASN A 75 15.04 8.93 -20.49
N ILE A 76 14.03 9.26 -21.27
CA ILE A 76 12.62 9.27 -20.87
C ILE A 76 11.90 8.15 -21.63
N ALA A 77 10.69 7.82 -21.19
CA ALA A 77 9.91 6.73 -21.77
C ALA A 77 8.41 6.98 -21.61
N ASP A 78 7.63 6.37 -22.48
CA ASP A 78 6.19 6.25 -22.34
C ASP A 78 5.85 4.95 -21.56
N ILE A 79 5.10 5.07 -20.46
CA ILE A 79 4.64 3.94 -19.66
C ILE A 79 3.46 3.29 -20.38
N ARG A 80 3.60 2.00 -20.73
CA ARG A 80 2.57 1.25 -21.46
C ARG A 80 1.91 0.16 -20.63
N GLY A 81 2.60 -0.41 -19.66
CA GLY A 81 2.05 -1.45 -18.84
C GLY A 81 2.77 -1.59 -17.51
N VAL A 82 2.00 -1.91 -16.50
CA VAL A 82 2.49 -2.26 -15.16
C VAL A 82 2.00 -3.66 -14.85
N PHE A 83 2.91 -4.55 -14.51
CA PHE A 83 2.63 -5.95 -14.20
C PHE A 83 3.13 -6.22 -12.79
N PHE A 84 2.41 -7.00 -12.02
CA PHE A 84 2.82 -7.32 -10.65
C PHE A 84 2.15 -8.57 -10.11
N ASN A 85 2.76 -9.10 -9.06
CA ASN A 85 2.21 -10.21 -8.30
C ASN A 85 1.60 -9.71 -6.98
N ILE A 86 0.78 -10.54 -6.37
CA ILE A 86 0.16 -10.31 -5.08
C ILE A 86 0.39 -11.53 -4.19
N LEU A 87 0.54 -11.34 -2.89
CA LEU A 87 0.86 -12.42 -1.97
C LEU A 87 -0.26 -13.48 -1.87
N ASP A 88 -1.50 -13.05 -1.95
CA ASP A 88 -2.69 -13.92 -1.85
C ASP A 88 -3.48 -13.91 -3.16
N ASN A 89 -3.34 -14.98 -3.93
CA ASN A 89 -4.00 -15.15 -5.22
C ASN A 89 -5.53 -15.31 -5.13
N SER A 90 -6.06 -15.55 -3.94
CA SER A 90 -7.51 -15.59 -3.75
C SER A 90 -8.17 -14.21 -3.97
N LEU A 91 -7.38 -13.14 -3.85
CA LEU A 91 -7.83 -11.76 -4.07
C LEU A 91 -7.96 -11.39 -5.55
N LEU A 92 -7.37 -12.14 -6.47
CA LEU A 92 -7.34 -11.77 -7.89
C LEU A 92 -8.73 -11.58 -8.50
N ARG A 93 -9.68 -12.40 -8.09
CA ARG A 93 -11.01 -12.48 -8.72
C ARG A 93 -11.80 -11.19 -8.65
N ASP A 94 -11.75 -10.48 -7.54
CA ASP A 94 -12.60 -9.33 -7.26
C ASP A 94 -11.81 -8.02 -7.14
N LEU A 95 -10.58 -8.00 -7.70
CA LEU A 95 -9.78 -6.80 -7.81
C LEU A 95 -10.44 -5.78 -8.75
N LYS A 96 -10.29 -4.51 -8.41
CA LYS A 96 -10.67 -3.35 -9.21
C LYS A 96 -9.48 -2.43 -9.32
N ILE A 97 -9.16 -2.04 -10.54
CA ILE A 97 -8.05 -1.13 -10.80
C ILE A 97 -8.59 0.06 -11.58
N THR A 98 -8.38 1.26 -11.05
CA THR A 98 -8.90 2.51 -11.62
C THR A 98 -7.84 3.60 -11.60
N GLY A 99 -7.78 4.39 -12.66
CA GLY A 99 -6.87 5.53 -12.81
C GLY A 99 -7.10 6.24 -14.12
N ALA A 100 -6.72 7.51 -14.22
CA ALA A 100 -6.99 8.34 -15.39
C ALA A 100 -6.39 7.77 -16.69
N ASN A 101 -5.24 7.09 -16.59
CA ASN A 101 -4.54 6.53 -17.72
C ASN A 101 -4.74 5.00 -17.87
N VAL A 102 -5.51 4.38 -16.98
CA VAL A 102 -5.81 2.93 -17.07
C VAL A 102 -6.83 2.70 -18.17
N THR A 103 -6.43 1.97 -19.21
CA THR A 103 -7.31 1.62 -20.34
C THR A 103 -7.87 0.22 -20.21
N GLN A 104 -7.10 -0.69 -19.61
CA GLN A 104 -7.49 -2.07 -19.36
C GLN A 104 -6.70 -2.65 -18.18
N PHE A 105 -7.27 -3.64 -17.51
CA PHE A 105 -6.52 -4.50 -16.61
C PHE A 105 -7.00 -5.95 -16.68
N ALA A 106 -6.16 -6.86 -16.23
CA ALA A 106 -6.51 -8.26 -16.02
C ALA A 106 -5.83 -8.77 -14.74
N ALA A 107 -6.49 -9.68 -14.03
CA ALA A 107 -6.01 -10.32 -12.81
C ALA A 107 -6.37 -11.82 -12.87
N THR A 108 -5.64 -12.56 -13.71
CA THR A 108 -5.96 -13.97 -14.03
C THR A 108 -4.91 -14.96 -13.54
N GLY A 109 -3.87 -14.49 -12.86
CA GLY A 109 -2.80 -15.33 -12.31
C GLY A 109 -1.70 -15.71 -13.30
N SER A 110 -1.83 -15.40 -14.59
CA SER A 110 -0.81 -15.70 -15.60
C SER A 110 -0.90 -14.75 -16.80
N ILE A 111 -0.29 -13.58 -16.69
CA ILE A 111 -0.35 -12.53 -17.69
C ILE A 111 1.04 -12.25 -18.25
N ASN A 112 1.23 -12.47 -19.54
CA ASN A 112 2.42 -12.09 -20.29
C ASN A 112 2.15 -10.94 -21.26
N ARG A 113 0.88 -10.73 -21.59
CA ARG A 113 0.44 -9.72 -22.54
C ARG A 113 -0.91 -9.18 -22.13
N LEU A 114 -1.10 -7.88 -22.32
CA LEU A 114 -2.37 -7.20 -22.10
C LEU A 114 -2.57 -6.13 -23.17
N GLY A 115 -3.76 -6.08 -23.74
CA GLY A 115 -4.07 -5.11 -24.81
C GLY A 115 -3.14 -5.22 -26.02
N GLN A 116 -2.92 -4.08 -26.67
CA GLN A 116 -2.06 -3.98 -27.85
C GLN A 116 -0.65 -3.48 -27.46
N GLY A 117 0.38 -4.27 -27.76
CA GLY A 117 1.77 -3.87 -27.54
C GLY A 117 2.32 -4.03 -26.13
N ASN A 118 1.51 -4.37 -25.16
CA ASN A 118 1.92 -4.63 -23.79
C ASN A 118 2.34 -6.09 -23.60
N ASN A 119 3.50 -6.44 -24.13
CA ASN A 119 4.12 -7.74 -23.93
C ASN A 119 5.30 -7.60 -22.99
N ILE A 120 5.28 -8.35 -21.88
CA ILE A 120 6.34 -8.34 -20.86
C ILE A 120 7.30 -9.54 -20.99
N ASN A 121 7.06 -10.50 -21.91
CA ASN A 121 7.99 -11.60 -22.14
C ASN A 121 9.39 -11.09 -22.51
N PRO A 122 10.46 -11.76 -21.99
CA PRO A 122 10.47 -13.00 -21.21
C PRO A 122 10.27 -12.83 -19.70
N GLY A 123 10.01 -11.64 -19.17
CA GLY A 123 9.96 -11.36 -17.73
C GLY A 123 8.72 -11.89 -16.98
N GLY A 124 7.70 -12.40 -17.67
CA GLY A 124 6.49 -12.94 -17.07
C GLY A 124 6.48 -14.47 -16.97
N PRO A 125 5.37 -15.07 -16.51
CA PRO A 125 4.08 -14.41 -16.27
C PRO A 125 3.98 -13.67 -14.93
N PHE A 126 3.10 -12.67 -14.92
CA PHE A 126 2.64 -11.97 -13.73
C PHE A 126 1.18 -12.32 -13.44
N GLU A 127 0.72 -12.08 -12.23
CA GLU A 127 -0.66 -12.38 -11.84
C GLU A 127 -1.64 -11.29 -12.27
N ILE A 128 -1.17 -10.04 -12.29
CA ILE A 128 -1.94 -8.84 -12.59
C ILE A 128 -1.20 -8.04 -13.66
N GLY A 129 -1.94 -7.52 -14.63
CA GLY A 129 -1.47 -6.58 -15.63
C GLY A 129 -2.39 -5.37 -15.73
N VAL A 130 -1.81 -4.19 -15.88
CA VAL A 130 -2.51 -2.92 -16.08
C VAL A 130 -1.98 -2.26 -17.33
N GLU A 131 -2.82 -1.98 -18.29
CA GLU A 131 -2.49 -1.22 -19.49
C GLU A 131 -2.64 0.27 -19.22
N ILE A 132 -1.64 1.03 -19.62
CA ILE A 132 -1.57 2.48 -19.46
C ILE A 132 -1.56 3.15 -20.83
N GLY A 133 -2.50 4.08 -21.03
CA GLY A 133 -2.62 4.82 -22.29
C GLY A 133 -2.87 3.95 -23.52
N GLN A 134 -2.54 4.46 -24.71
CA GLN A 134 -2.75 3.79 -25.99
C GLN A 134 -1.44 3.52 -26.74
N GLN A 135 -1.36 2.43 -27.49
CA GLN A 135 -0.16 2.06 -28.24
C GLN A 135 0.15 3.04 -29.38
N GLY A 136 1.43 3.32 -29.56
CA GLY A 136 1.96 3.98 -30.75
C GLY A 136 1.90 5.49 -30.75
N LEU A 137 1.45 6.12 -29.69
CA LEU A 137 1.22 7.56 -29.60
C LEU A 137 2.38 8.36 -29.00
N GLY A 138 3.29 7.73 -28.27
CA GLY A 138 4.38 8.38 -27.56
C GLY A 138 5.37 9.19 -28.42
N ARG A 139 5.28 9.11 -29.74
CA ARG A 139 6.17 9.86 -30.65
C ARG A 139 5.73 11.29 -30.90
N GLN A 140 4.46 11.60 -30.70
CA GLN A 140 3.87 12.88 -31.12
C GLN A 140 3.22 13.66 -29.97
N GLY A 141 3.51 13.30 -28.73
CA GLY A 141 3.01 14.03 -27.56
C GLY A 141 1.52 13.83 -27.25
N ILE A 142 0.83 12.93 -27.94
CA ILE A 142 -0.60 12.69 -27.71
C ILE A 142 -0.82 11.78 -26.50
N ASP A 143 0.12 10.87 -26.21
CA ASP A 143 0.01 9.91 -25.11
C ASP A 143 1.41 9.54 -24.56
N ASP A 144 2.26 10.53 -24.30
CA ASP A 144 3.60 10.32 -23.75
C ASP A 144 3.52 10.34 -22.21
N ILE A 145 3.08 9.22 -21.63
CA ILE A 145 2.83 9.09 -20.21
C ILE A 145 4.12 8.74 -19.48
N GLN A 146 4.78 9.73 -18.90
CA GLN A 146 5.99 9.56 -18.10
C GLN A 146 5.72 9.41 -16.60
N SER A 147 4.49 9.73 -16.19
CA SER A 147 4.01 9.55 -14.82
C SER A 147 2.54 9.19 -14.85
N THR A 148 2.16 8.21 -14.03
CA THR A 148 0.77 7.83 -13.86
C THR A 148 0.48 7.40 -12.42
N THR A 149 -0.79 7.49 -12.05
CA THR A 149 -1.28 7.02 -10.75
C THR A 149 -2.55 6.22 -10.96
N PHE A 150 -2.64 5.08 -10.29
CA PHE A 150 -3.84 4.27 -10.26
C PHE A 150 -4.06 3.65 -8.88
N THR A 151 -5.26 3.23 -8.61
CA THR A 151 -5.67 2.63 -7.35
C THR A 151 -6.05 1.17 -7.56
N VAL A 152 -5.52 0.31 -6.73
CA VAL A 152 -5.90 -1.10 -6.61
C VAL A 152 -6.78 -1.25 -5.39
N ALA A 153 -7.95 -1.83 -5.57
CA ALA A 153 -8.93 -2.10 -4.53
C ALA A 153 -9.50 -3.51 -4.71
N HIS A 154 -10.09 -4.04 -3.66
CA HIS A 154 -10.84 -5.29 -3.73
C HIS A 154 -12.29 -5.04 -3.28
N SER A 155 -13.25 -5.76 -3.85
CA SER A 155 -14.67 -5.47 -3.62
C SER A 155 -15.15 -5.76 -2.19
N SER A 156 -14.50 -6.68 -1.48
CA SER A 156 -14.93 -7.15 -0.15
C SER A 156 -13.82 -7.23 0.89
N GLN A 157 -12.55 -7.02 0.53
CA GLN A 157 -11.41 -7.11 1.44
C GLN A 157 -10.57 -5.84 1.40
N ALA A 158 -10.03 -5.45 2.55
CA ALA A 158 -9.08 -4.35 2.62
C ALA A 158 -7.71 -4.80 2.11
N LEU A 159 -7.13 -4.02 1.19
CA LEU A 159 -5.76 -4.17 0.75
C LEU A 159 -4.83 -3.28 1.58
N THR A 160 -3.63 -3.77 1.82
CA THR A 160 -2.53 -3.04 2.47
C THR A 160 -1.23 -3.32 1.71
N LEU A 161 -0.16 -2.62 2.06
CA LEU A 161 1.16 -2.87 1.46
C LEU A 161 1.67 -4.30 1.66
N ALA A 162 1.19 -5.00 2.69
CA ALA A 162 1.62 -6.37 2.98
C ALA A 162 1.36 -7.33 1.81
N GLN A 163 0.27 -7.14 1.06
CA GLN A 163 -0.04 -7.97 -0.11
C GLN A 163 0.97 -7.81 -1.26
N PHE A 164 1.69 -6.71 -1.30
CA PHE A 164 2.66 -6.39 -2.37
C PHE A 164 4.12 -6.50 -1.92
N SER A 165 4.37 -6.76 -0.64
CA SER A 165 5.72 -6.91 -0.07
C SER A 165 6.43 -8.13 -0.64
N ASN A 166 7.71 -7.96 -1.03
CA ASN A 166 8.54 -8.99 -1.66
C ASN A 166 7.94 -9.55 -2.96
N GLN A 167 6.97 -8.87 -3.57
CA GLN A 167 6.37 -9.28 -4.83
C GLN A 167 7.15 -8.72 -6.01
N ASN A 168 7.09 -9.45 -7.14
CA ASN A 168 7.74 -9.05 -8.37
C ASN A 168 6.87 -8.04 -9.13
N PHE A 169 7.56 -7.07 -9.74
CA PHE A 169 6.98 -6.04 -10.60
C PHE A 169 7.66 -6.06 -11.96
N GLY A 170 6.88 -5.82 -12.99
CA GLY A 170 7.33 -5.66 -14.35
C GLY A 170 6.75 -4.40 -14.98
N LEU A 171 7.55 -3.74 -15.82
CA LEU A 171 7.14 -2.53 -16.53
C LEU A 171 7.41 -2.67 -18.02
N ARG A 172 6.42 -2.36 -18.83
CA ARG A 172 6.56 -2.20 -20.26
C ARG A 172 6.65 -0.72 -20.60
N LEU A 173 7.78 -0.34 -21.18
CA LEU A 173 8.04 1.03 -21.65
C LEU A 173 8.18 1.04 -23.17
N GLN A 174 7.69 2.08 -23.81
CA GLN A 174 7.90 2.36 -25.22
C GLN A 174 8.45 3.77 -25.42
N SER A 175 8.81 4.11 -26.63
CA SER A 175 9.38 5.42 -26.94
C SER A 175 10.50 5.81 -25.96
N VAL A 176 11.41 4.87 -25.70
CA VAL A 176 12.56 5.11 -24.80
C VAL A 176 13.65 5.81 -25.58
N GLY A 177 14.20 6.89 -25.00
CA GLY A 177 15.32 7.63 -25.59
C GLY A 177 15.50 9.01 -24.99
N LEU A 178 16.48 9.74 -25.51
CA LEU A 178 16.78 11.10 -25.04
C LEU A 178 15.59 12.04 -25.29
N PRO A 179 15.29 12.96 -24.39
CA PRO A 179 14.32 14.02 -24.66
C PRO A 179 14.65 14.79 -25.94
N GLY A 180 13.64 15.06 -26.74
CA GLY A 180 13.80 15.79 -28.01
C GLY A 180 14.36 14.96 -29.18
N SER A 181 14.70 13.68 -28.96
CA SER A 181 15.12 12.75 -30.01
C SER A 181 13.96 11.90 -30.56
N ASN A 182 14.21 11.20 -31.67
CA ASN A 182 13.35 10.11 -32.13
C ASN A 182 13.46 8.91 -31.17
N ARG A 183 12.63 8.86 -30.16
CA ARG A 183 12.63 7.83 -29.13
C ARG A 183 12.07 6.50 -29.69
N ASN A 184 12.95 5.73 -30.35
CA ASN A 184 12.58 4.48 -30.98
C ASN A 184 12.81 3.24 -30.09
N GLY A 185 13.41 3.45 -28.90
CA GLY A 185 13.70 2.37 -27.98
C GLY A 185 12.46 1.83 -27.28
N SER A 186 12.63 0.68 -26.69
CA SER A 186 11.64 0.06 -25.81
C SER A 186 12.34 -0.66 -24.66
N SER A 187 11.62 -0.85 -23.55
CA SER A 187 12.16 -1.59 -22.41
C SER A 187 11.12 -2.46 -21.75
N LYS A 188 11.60 -3.56 -21.22
CA LYS A 188 10.90 -4.44 -20.30
C LYS A 188 11.74 -4.50 -19.03
N LEU A 189 11.24 -3.94 -17.97
CA LEU A 189 11.97 -3.81 -16.72
C LEU A 189 11.34 -4.68 -15.65
N GLY A 190 12.18 -5.20 -14.76
CA GLY A 190 11.78 -5.97 -13.59
C GLY A 190 12.37 -5.38 -12.31
N GLY A 191 11.70 -5.68 -11.22
CA GLY A 191 12.12 -5.35 -9.86
C GLY A 191 11.27 -6.09 -8.83
N THR A 192 11.70 -6.05 -7.59
CA THR A 192 10.97 -6.65 -6.47
C THR A 192 10.68 -5.55 -5.44
N ALA A 193 9.45 -5.47 -4.96
CA ALA A 193 9.13 -4.58 -3.88
C ALA A 193 9.89 -4.99 -2.60
N PRO A 194 10.39 -4.03 -1.81
CA PRO A 194 10.98 -4.37 -0.51
C PRO A 194 9.92 -4.98 0.42
N GLY A 195 10.37 -5.71 1.43
CA GLY A 195 9.51 -6.17 2.51
C GLY A 195 8.86 -4.97 3.21
N SER A 196 7.59 -5.09 3.60
CA SER A 196 6.96 -4.09 4.45
C SER A 196 7.64 -4.10 5.82
N SER A 197 8.40 -3.06 6.14
CA SER A 197 8.78 -2.83 7.53
C SER A 197 7.49 -2.51 8.29
N GLN A 198 7.16 -3.32 9.29
CA GLN A 198 6.10 -2.95 10.25
C GLN A 198 6.49 -1.59 10.84
N PRO A 199 5.57 -0.63 10.89
CA PRO A 199 5.87 0.63 11.56
C PRO A 199 6.25 0.33 13.01
N VAL A 200 7.44 0.69 13.39
CA VAL A 200 7.85 0.66 14.79
C VAL A 200 7.02 1.75 15.50
N PRO A 201 6.21 1.41 16.53
CA PRO A 201 5.50 2.43 17.29
C PRO A 201 6.49 3.48 17.77
N GLU A 202 6.24 4.73 17.46
CA GLU A 202 7.12 5.81 17.88
C GLU A 202 7.24 5.83 19.40
N PRO A 203 8.42 6.06 19.96
CA PRO A 203 8.67 6.04 21.42
C PRO A 203 7.72 6.94 22.23
N SER A 204 7.18 7.99 21.60
CA SER A 204 6.22 8.92 22.20
C SER A 204 4.89 8.26 22.62
N THR A 205 4.42 7.24 21.90
CA THR A 205 3.17 6.54 22.24
C THR A 205 3.32 5.69 23.50
N ILE A 206 4.49 5.06 23.68
CA ILE A 206 4.79 4.24 24.86
C ILE A 206 4.94 5.10 26.11
N VAL A 207 5.59 6.26 25.98
CA VAL A 207 5.79 7.20 27.10
C VAL A 207 4.46 7.80 27.56
N ALA A 208 3.57 8.19 26.64
CA ALA A 208 2.27 8.75 26.99
C ALA A 208 1.39 7.74 27.74
N THR A 209 1.35 6.48 27.30
CA THR A 209 0.55 5.43 27.96
C THR A 209 1.12 5.07 29.33
N GLY A 210 2.44 5.03 29.49
CA GLY A 210 3.12 4.76 30.75
C GLY A 210 2.91 5.89 31.79
N LEU A 211 2.94 7.15 31.39
CA LEU A 211 2.69 8.30 32.25
C LEU A 211 1.24 8.37 32.75
N PHE A 212 0.27 8.00 31.90
CA PHE A 212 -1.14 7.93 32.28
C PHE A 212 -1.38 6.85 33.35
N ALA A 213 -0.79 5.66 33.20
CA ALA A 213 -0.91 4.58 34.18
C ALA A 213 -0.29 4.94 35.55
N LEU A 214 0.89 5.57 35.53
CA LEU A 214 1.54 6.04 36.75
C LEU A 214 0.75 7.17 37.46
N GLY A 215 0.17 8.09 36.72
CA GLY A 215 -0.66 9.17 37.25
C GLY A 215 -1.90 8.65 37.98
N VAL A 216 -2.57 7.64 37.47
CA VAL A 216 -3.75 7.03 38.11
C VAL A 216 -3.37 6.27 39.40
N ILE A 217 -2.23 5.59 39.41
CA ILE A 217 -1.74 4.87 40.61
C ILE A 217 -1.36 5.84 41.73
N LEU A 218 -0.71 6.95 41.43
CA LEU A 218 -0.31 7.97 42.40
C LEU A 218 -1.53 8.71 42.96
N TRP A 219 -2.56 8.97 42.14
CA TRP A 219 -3.80 9.61 42.60
C TRP A 219 -4.56 8.73 43.59
N LYS A 220 -4.69 7.42 43.32
CA LYS A 220 -5.32 6.47 44.25
C LYS A 220 -4.59 6.37 45.60
N LYS A 221 -3.26 6.42 45.64
CA LYS A 221 -2.50 6.42 46.92
C LYS A 221 -2.78 7.65 47.74
N LYS A 222 -2.95 8.83 47.18
CA LYS A 222 -3.26 10.06 47.91
C LYS A 222 -4.66 10.07 48.54
N ALA A 223 -5.64 9.42 47.93
CA ALA A 223 -7.00 9.30 48.44
C ALA A 223 -7.10 8.37 49.68
N ILE A 224 -6.19 7.40 49.83
CA ILE A 224 -6.19 6.43 50.95
C ILE A 224 -5.52 7.02 52.21
N VAL A 225 -4.68 8.03 52.10
CA VAL A 225 -3.96 8.63 53.25
C VAL A 225 -4.75 9.75 53.91
N GLN A 226 -5.90 10.20 53.38
CA GLN A 226 -6.76 11.24 53.93
C GLN A 226 -8.11 10.75 54.47
N GLY A 227 -8.29 9.42 54.66
CA GLY A 227 -9.49 8.81 55.21
C GLY A 227 -9.28 8.29 56.65
#